data_86ce758528abbcff380d083becc8cbad
#
_entry.id   86ce758528abbcff380d083becc8cbad
#
_cell.length_a   1.000
_cell.length_b   1.000
_cell.length_c   1.000
_cell.angle_alpha   90.00
_cell.angle_beta   90.00
_cell.angle_gamma   90.00
#
_symmetry.space_group_name_H-M   'P 1'
#
loop_
_entity.id
_entity.type
_entity.pdbx_description
1 polymer ?
#
loop_
_entity_poly.entity_id
_entity_poly.type
_entity_poly.pdbx_seq_one_letter_code
_entity_poly.pdbx_strand_id
1 'polypeptide(L)'
;MEFKKFKAATVQTSPVFLNVEKTVDKAISFIKEASNNGAKLIAFPEVFIAGYPYWNWIMTPVQGSKWYEELYKNSVDVAGPEIKKLCLAAKDNDIHIVMGINERGKSYGEIYNTNLIIDNKGVIVGKHRKLVPTWAEKLTWSSGDGSSLKVYNTEIGPIGTLACGENTNTLARFTLLSQGELIHIA
;
A
#
# COMPACT_ATOMS: atom_id res chain seq x y z
N MET A 1 17.48 24.80 3.60
CA MET A 1 17.59 23.33 3.43
C MET A 1 17.38 23.08 1.94
N GLU A 2 18.36 22.51 1.24
CA GLU A 2 18.24 22.22 -0.20
C GLU A 2 17.65 20.82 -0.36
N PHE A 3 16.48 20.71 -0.99
CA PHE A 3 15.85 19.41 -1.24
C PHE A 3 16.44 18.78 -2.50
N LYS A 4 16.88 17.52 -2.40
CA LYS A 4 17.36 16.77 -3.56
C LYS A 4 16.19 16.52 -4.52
N LYS A 5 16.35 16.91 -5.77
CA LYS A 5 15.41 16.57 -6.84
C LYS A 5 15.59 15.09 -7.20
N PHE A 6 14.49 14.38 -7.33
CA PHE A 6 14.47 13.00 -7.82
C PHE A 6 13.25 12.77 -8.71
N LYS A 7 13.29 11.73 -9.53
CA LYS A 7 12.17 11.30 -10.35
C LYS A 7 11.34 10.31 -9.54
N ALA A 8 10.01 10.51 -9.51
CA ALA A 8 9.06 9.56 -8.97
C ALA A 8 8.18 8.99 -10.09
N ALA A 9 7.74 7.76 -9.93
CA ALA A 9 6.79 7.09 -10.80
C ALA A 9 5.48 6.80 -10.03
N THR A 10 4.36 7.00 -10.70
CA THR A 10 3.04 6.58 -10.19
C THR A 10 2.46 5.53 -11.14
N VAL A 11 1.95 4.45 -10.58
CA VAL A 11 1.38 3.35 -11.35
C VAL A 11 -0.12 3.57 -11.53
N GLN A 12 -0.57 3.62 -12.78
CA GLN A 12 -1.99 3.69 -13.13
C GLN A 12 -2.36 2.45 -13.95
N THR A 13 -2.72 1.38 -13.28
CA THR A 13 -3.14 0.12 -13.90
C THR A 13 -3.99 -0.70 -12.92
N SER A 14 -4.78 -1.64 -13.44
CA SER A 14 -5.48 -2.62 -12.61
C SER A 14 -4.52 -3.71 -12.12
N PRO A 15 -4.74 -4.31 -10.93
CA PRO A 15 -4.07 -5.56 -10.56
C PRO A 15 -4.53 -6.72 -11.47
N VAL A 16 -3.90 -7.88 -11.33
CA VAL A 16 -4.52 -9.13 -11.75
C VAL A 16 -5.50 -9.52 -10.64
N PHE A 17 -6.77 -9.20 -10.83
CA PHE A 17 -7.79 -9.24 -9.80
C PHE A 17 -7.87 -10.60 -9.10
N LEU A 18 -7.83 -10.59 -7.75
CA LEU A 18 -7.83 -11.79 -6.90
C LEU A 18 -6.76 -12.83 -7.30
N ASN A 19 -5.59 -12.37 -7.74
CA ASN A 19 -4.45 -13.22 -8.02
C ASN A 19 -3.17 -12.55 -7.52
N VAL A 20 -2.78 -12.90 -6.32
CA VAL A 20 -1.64 -12.29 -5.63
C VAL A 20 -0.33 -12.49 -6.37
N GLU A 21 -0.05 -13.71 -6.84
CA GLU A 21 1.22 -14.04 -7.51
C GLU A 21 1.42 -13.22 -8.78
N LYS A 22 0.42 -13.25 -9.68
CA LYS A 22 0.48 -12.50 -10.94
C LYS A 22 0.50 -10.99 -10.73
N THR A 23 -0.16 -10.49 -9.65
CA THR A 23 -0.12 -9.06 -9.31
C THR A 23 1.26 -8.66 -8.81
N VAL A 24 1.91 -9.47 -7.98
CA VAL A 24 3.29 -9.23 -7.52
C VAL A 24 4.26 -9.26 -8.71
N ASP A 25 4.16 -10.24 -9.61
CA ASP A 25 5.01 -10.30 -10.81
C ASP A 25 4.82 -9.06 -11.70
N LYS A 26 3.56 -8.62 -11.87
CA LYS A 26 3.23 -7.38 -12.57
C LYS A 26 3.83 -6.15 -11.87
N ALA A 27 3.74 -6.07 -10.54
CA ALA A 27 4.35 -4.99 -9.79
C ALA A 27 5.88 -4.94 -9.98
N ILE A 28 6.54 -6.09 -9.93
CA ILE A 28 7.99 -6.20 -10.13
C ILE A 28 8.39 -5.72 -11.53
N SER A 29 7.58 -5.98 -12.56
CA SER A 29 7.86 -5.46 -13.92
C SER A 29 7.84 -3.94 -13.97
N PHE A 30 6.85 -3.29 -13.31
CA PHE A 30 6.79 -1.82 -13.22
C PHE A 30 7.90 -1.23 -12.36
N ILE A 31 8.32 -1.91 -11.28
CA ILE A 31 9.46 -1.48 -10.46
C ILE A 31 10.73 -1.42 -11.32
N LYS A 32 11.00 -2.45 -12.11
CA LYS A 32 12.14 -2.50 -13.03
C LYS A 32 12.06 -1.40 -14.09
N GLU A 33 10.89 -1.23 -14.70
CA GLU A 33 10.66 -0.19 -15.71
C GLU A 33 10.89 1.21 -15.13
N ALA A 34 10.32 1.51 -13.96
CA ALA A 34 10.48 2.79 -13.29
C ALA A 34 11.97 3.09 -12.96
N SER A 35 12.68 2.11 -12.41
CA SER A 35 14.10 2.23 -12.10
C SER A 35 14.93 2.44 -13.37
N ASN A 36 14.69 1.70 -14.44
CA ASN A 36 15.36 1.85 -15.72
C ASN A 36 15.14 3.25 -16.32
N ASN A 37 14.00 3.88 -16.02
CA ASN A 37 13.69 5.26 -16.37
C ASN A 37 14.24 6.30 -15.37
N GLY A 38 15.02 5.87 -14.38
CA GLY A 38 15.70 6.72 -13.40
C GLY A 38 14.82 7.19 -12.24
N ALA A 39 13.67 6.55 -11.98
CA ALA A 39 12.86 6.85 -10.81
C ALA A 39 13.54 6.32 -9.53
N LYS A 40 13.41 7.07 -8.43
CA LYS A 40 13.88 6.71 -7.10
C LYS A 40 12.75 6.37 -6.13
N LEU A 41 11.52 6.59 -6.56
CA LEU A 41 10.29 6.24 -5.85
C LEU A 41 9.27 5.73 -6.87
N ILE A 42 8.58 4.66 -6.51
CA ILE A 42 7.39 4.20 -7.23
C ILE A 42 6.24 4.00 -6.26
N ALA A 43 5.06 4.53 -6.59
CA ALA A 43 3.83 4.39 -5.81
C ALA A 43 2.78 3.59 -6.59
N PHE A 44 2.16 2.63 -5.93
CA PHE A 44 1.09 1.78 -6.46
C PHE A 44 -0.27 2.19 -5.91
N PRO A 45 -1.37 1.87 -6.61
CA PRO A 45 -2.73 2.16 -6.16
C PRO A 45 -3.08 1.54 -4.81
N GLU A 46 -4.12 2.10 -4.19
CA GLU A 46 -4.77 1.54 -2.99
C GLU A 46 -5.06 0.05 -3.21
N VAL A 47 -4.68 -0.78 -2.22
CA VAL A 47 -4.88 -2.24 -2.20
C VAL A 47 -4.58 -2.95 -3.54
N PHE A 48 -3.52 -2.49 -4.22
CA PHE A 48 -3.10 -3.06 -5.51
C PHE A 48 -2.94 -4.57 -5.45
N ILE A 49 -2.40 -5.08 -4.34
CA ILE A 49 -2.36 -6.50 -4.04
C ILE A 49 -3.55 -6.83 -3.11
N ALA A 50 -4.37 -7.62 -3.50
CA ALA A 50 -4.98 -8.42 -4.49
C ALA A 50 -6.18 -7.74 -5.21
N GLY A 51 -6.34 -6.42 -5.06
CA GLY A 51 -7.40 -5.64 -5.67
C GLY A 51 -8.45 -5.12 -4.69
N TYR A 52 -9.28 -4.20 -5.19
CA TYR A 52 -10.31 -3.52 -4.41
C TYR A 52 -11.61 -4.36 -4.38
N PRO A 53 -12.34 -4.43 -3.24
CA PRO A 53 -13.55 -5.23 -3.09
C PRO A 53 -14.79 -4.55 -3.72
N TYR A 54 -14.83 -4.43 -5.04
CA TYR A 54 -15.92 -3.73 -5.77
C TYR A 54 -17.30 -4.32 -5.52
N TRP A 55 -17.40 -5.62 -5.21
CA TRP A 55 -18.68 -6.28 -4.91
C TRP A 55 -19.41 -5.68 -3.71
N ASN A 56 -18.71 -5.07 -2.76
CA ASN A 56 -19.33 -4.42 -1.61
C ASN A 56 -20.28 -3.28 -2.00
N TRP A 57 -20.11 -2.71 -3.20
CA TRP A 57 -20.91 -1.60 -3.71
C TRP A 57 -22.13 -2.04 -4.53
N ILE A 58 -22.15 -3.29 -4.97
CA ILE A 58 -23.14 -3.79 -5.94
C ILE A 58 -23.82 -5.11 -5.51
N MET A 59 -23.38 -5.73 -4.43
CA MET A 59 -23.92 -7.00 -3.92
C MET A 59 -24.30 -6.88 -2.46
N THR A 60 -25.24 -7.73 -2.04
CA THR A 60 -25.48 -7.91 -0.61
C THR A 60 -24.32 -8.68 0.03
N PRO A 61 -24.08 -8.56 1.37
CA PRO A 61 -23.01 -9.28 2.04
C PRO A 61 -23.04 -10.80 1.80
N VAL A 62 -24.24 -11.39 1.75
CA VAL A 62 -24.41 -12.84 1.50
C VAL A 62 -23.94 -13.20 0.07
N GLN A 63 -24.33 -12.42 -0.92
CA GLN A 63 -23.90 -12.64 -2.30
C GLN A 63 -22.40 -12.40 -2.49
N GLY A 64 -21.84 -11.46 -1.74
CA GLY A 64 -20.42 -11.09 -1.78
C GLY A 64 -19.49 -12.04 -1.02
N SER A 65 -20.03 -12.93 -0.19
CA SER A 65 -19.23 -13.77 0.73
C SER A 65 -18.14 -14.59 0.02
N LYS A 66 -18.44 -15.18 -1.13
CA LYS A 66 -17.48 -15.92 -1.94
C LYS A 66 -16.31 -15.07 -2.42
N TRP A 67 -16.56 -13.80 -2.74
CA TRP A 67 -15.52 -12.86 -3.18
C TRP A 67 -14.66 -12.40 -2.01
N TYR A 68 -15.27 -12.25 -0.84
CA TYR A 68 -14.54 -12.00 0.40
C TYR A 68 -13.57 -13.15 0.73
N GLU A 69 -14.04 -14.39 0.61
CA GLU A 69 -13.21 -15.58 0.83
C GLU A 69 -12.02 -15.61 -0.15
N GLU A 70 -12.25 -15.33 -1.43
CA GLU A 70 -11.19 -15.25 -2.43
C GLU A 70 -10.22 -14.11 -2.15
N LEU A 71 -10.70 -12.92 -1.73
CA LEU A 71 -9.84 -11.83 -1.32
C LEU A 71 -8.98 -12.23 -0.12
N TYR A 72 -9.57 -12.86 0.90
CA TYR A 72 -8.84 -13.33 2.08
C TYR A 72 -7.72 -14.31 1.72
N LYS A 73 -7.99 -15.27 0.82
CA LYS A 73 -6.99 -16.22 0.32
C LYS A 73 -5.82 -15.51 -0.40
N ASN A 74 -6.12 -14.42 -1.11
CA ASN A 74 -5.15 -13.63 -1.85
C ASN A 74 -4.59 -12.43 -1.07
N SER A 75 -5.03 -12.21 0.18
CA SER A 75 -4.44 -11.22 1.08
C SER A 75 -3.08 -11.69 1.59
N VAL A 76 -2.20 -10.75 1.92
CA VAL A 76 -0.80 -11.05 2.22
C VAL A 76 -0.43 -10.79 3.68
N ASP A 77 0.51 -11.56 4.19
CA ASP A 77 1.21 -11.25 5.43
C ASP A 77 2.37 -10.31 5.13
N VAL A 78 2.57 -9.29 5.97
CA VAL A 78 3.69 -8.34 5.78
C VAL A 78 5.05 -9.04 5.83
N ALA A 79 5.18 -10.14 6.58
CA ALA A 79 6.38 -10.98 6.61
C ALA A 79 6.37 -12.11 5.55
N GLY A 80 5.33 -12.17 4.71
CA GLY A 80 5.09 -13.23 3.74
C GLY A 80 6.05 -13.23 2.54
N PRO A 81 6.02 -14.30 1.75
CA PRO A 81 6.90 -14.46 0.60
C PRO A 81 6.64 -13.41 -0.50
N GLU A 82 5.41 -12.96 -0.67
CA GLU A 82 5.01 -11.94 -1.65
C GLU A 82 5.70 -10.60 -1.36
N ILE A 83 5.67 -10.18 -0.09
CA ILE A 83 6.29 -8.94 0.35
C ILE A 83 7.82 -9.05 0.30
N LYS A 84 8.38 -10.22 0.60
CA LYS A 84 9.82 -10.48 0.43
C LYS A 84 10.27 -10.32 -1.02
N LYS A 85 9.46 -10.76 -2.00
CA LYS A 85 9.75 -10.53 -3.44
C LYS A 85 9.80 -9.04 -3.77
N LEU A 86 8.87 -8.24 -3.22
CA LEU A 86 8.87 -6.77 -3.40
C LEU A 86 10.08 -6.11 -2.72
N CYS A 87 10.47 -6.55 -1.53
CA CYS A 87 11.67 -6.08 -0.85
C CYS A 87 12.93 -6.36 -1.67
N LEU A 88 13.05 -7.55 -2.25
CA LEU A 88 14.16 -7.89 -3.16
C LEU A 88 14.12 -7.01 -4.42
N ALA A 89 12.94 -6.81 -5.02
CA ALA A 89 12.80 -5.94 -6.18
C ALA A 89 13.19 -4.49 -5.87
N ALA A 90 12.84 -3.96 -4.70
CA ALA A 90 13.25 -2.63 -4.25
C ALA A 90 14.78 -2.51 -4.18
N LYS A 91 15.42 -3.50 -3.54
CA LYS A 91 16.88 -3.56 -3.38
C LYS A 91 17.61 -3.70 -4.72
N ASP A 92 17.18 -4.65 -5.54
CA ASP A 92 17.86 -4.97 -6.80
C ASP A 92 17.75 -3.83 -7.84
N ASN A 93 16.76 -2.97 -7.67
CA ASN A 93 16.51 -1.84 -8.58
C ASN A 93 16.82 -0.47 -7.94
N ASP A 94 17.38 -0.41 -6.73
CA ASP A 94 17.72 0.82 -6.00
C ASP A 94 16.57 1.86 -6.01
N ILE A 95 15.34 1.42 -5.63
CA ILE A 95 14.13 2.23 -5.70
C ILE A 95 13.26 2.05 -4.45
N HIS A 96 12.70 3.14 -3.94
CA HIS A 96 11.71 3.11 -2.85
C HIS A 96 10.35 2.72 -3.42
N ILE A 97 9.56 1.96 -2.65
CA ILE A 97 8.24 1.49 -3.06
C ILE A 97 7.21 1.91 -2.00
N VAL A 98 6.10 2.49 -2.44
CA VAL A 98 4.86 2.56 -1.64
C VAL A 98 3.82 1.67 -2.30
N MET A 99 3.38 0.64 -1.57
CA MET A 99 2.52 -0.42 -2.08
C MET A 99 1.23 -0.55 -1.28
N GLY A 100 0.10 -0.38 -1.94
CA GLY A 100 -1.21 -0.72 -1.37
C GLY A 100 -1.45 -2.24 -1.35
N ILE A 101 -1.79 -2.78 -0.20
CA ILE A 101 -2.04 -4.21 -0.01
C ILE A 101 -3.32 -4.49 0.78
N ASN A 102 -3.95 -5.62 0.52
CA ASN A 102 -4.84 -6.26 1.46
C ASN A 102 -3.98 -7.05 2.46
N GLU A 103 -3.76 -6.48 3.65
CA GLU A 103 -2.97 -7.10 4.70
C GLU A 103 -3.83 -8.10 5.50
N ARG A 104 -3.36 -9.33 5.63
CA ARG A 104 -4.00 -10.30 6.51
C ARG A 104 -3.75 -9.94 7.97
N GLY A 105 -4.81 -9.87 8.77
CA GLY A 105 -4.73 -9.63 10.20
C GLY A 105 -4.31 -10.87 10.99
N LYS A 106 -4.22 -10.72 12.31
CA LYS A 106 -3.88 -11.83 13.22
C LYS A 106 -5.03 -12.79 13.44
N SER A 107 -6.26 -12.25 13.44
CA SER A 107 -7.47 -13.05 13.60
C SER A 107 -7.89 -13.66 12.27
N TYR A 108 -8.46 -14.86 12.32
CA TYR A 108 -8.98 -15.49 11.11
C TYR A 108 -10.08 -14.63 10.47
N GLY A 109 -9.99 -14.43 9.16
CA GLY A 109 -10.92 -13.59 8.41
C GLY A 109 -10.63 -12.09 8.48
N GLU A 110 -9.68 -11.62 9.28
CA GLU A 110 -9.37 -10.20 9.40
C GLU A 110 -8.49 -9.72 8.24
N ILE A 111 -8.90 -8.61 7.60
CA ILE A 111 -8.15 -7.95 6.52
C ILE A 111 -8.06 -6.45 6.81
N TYR A 112 -6.93 -5.84 6.49
CA TYR A 112 -6.71 -4.40 6.55
C TYR A 112 -6.35 -3.84 5.17
N ASN A 113 -6.84 -2.64 4.89
CA ASN A 113 -6.33 -1.80 3.81
C ASN A 113 -5.05 -1.12 4.30
N THR A 114 -3.93 -1.49 3.71
CA THR A 114 -2.61 -1.10 4.23
C THR A 114 -1.71 -0.57 3.12
N ASN A 115 -1.02 0.53 3.40
CA ASN A 115 0.09 1.01 2.60
C ASN A 115 1.42 0.59 3.25
N LEU A 116 2.28 -0.09 2.50
CA LEU A 116 3.66 -0.43 2.89
C LEU A 116 4.64 0.54 2.28
N ILE A 117 5.65 0.95 3.05
CA ILE A 117 6.79 1.72 2.56
C ILE A 117 8.02 0.83 2.67
N ILE A 118 8.65 0.56 1.52
CA ILE A 118 9.88 -0.24 1.41
C ILE A 118 10.97 0.69 0.88
N ASP A 119 12.12 0.72 1.56
CA ASP A 119 13.25 1.53 1.11
C ASP A 119 14.04 0.86 -0.03
N ASN A 120 14.98 1.60 -0.61
CA ASN A 120 15.84 1.12 -1.69
C ASN A 120 16.86 0.05 -1.25
N LYS A 121 16.90 -0.31 0.03
CA LYS A 121 17.69 -1.44 0.56
C LYS A 121 16.84 -2.71 0.74
N GLY A 122 15.53 -2.61 0.41
CA GLY A 122 14.57 -3.68 0.57
C GLY A 122 14.08 -3.87 2.00
N VAL A 123 14.18 -2.83 2.84
CA VAL A 123 13.68 -2.86 4.21
C VAL A 123 12.30 -2.24 4.26
N ILE A 124 11.36 -2.89 4.93
CA ILE A 124 10.06 -2.29 5.24
C ILE A 124 10.30 -1.26 6.34
N VAL A 125 10.32 0.01 5.96
CA VAL A 125 10.55 1.12 6.90
C VAL A 125 9.26 1.62 7.53
N GLY A 126 8.12 1.36 6.89
CA GLY A 126 6.83 1.82 7.37
C GLY A 126 5.64 1.00 6.89
N LYS A 127 4.58 1.11 7.69
CA LYS A 127 3.27 0.53 7.39
C LYS A 127 2.18 1.43 7.97
N HIS A 128 1.18 1.75 7.15
CA HIS A 128 -0.01 2.46 7.59
C HIS A 128 -1.26 1.66 7.24
N ARG A 129 -2.06 1.30 8.23
CA ARG A 129 -3.41 0.73 8.07
C ARG A 129 -4.42 1.86 8.02
N LYS A 130 -5.27 1.89 7.01
CA LYS A 130 -6.35 2.87 6.88
C LYS A 130 -7.14 2.96 8.19
N LEU A 131 -7.23 4.15 8.77
CA LEU A 131 -7.83 4.35 10.10
C LEU A 131 -9.28 3.92 10.12
N VAL A 132 -10.06 4.36 9.13
CA VAL A 132 -11.48 4.04 9.02
C VAL A 132 -11.80 3.72 7.57
N PRO A 133 -12.14 2.45 7.26
CA PRO A 133 -12.65 2.10 5.94
C PRO A 133 -13.91 2.90 5.60
N THR A 134 -14.03 3.31 4.34
CA THR A 134 -15.08 4.22 3.87
C THR A 134 -16.34 3.42 3.50
N TRP A 135 -17.47 3.72 4.11
CA TRP A 135 -18.79 3.16 3.77
C TRP A 135 -18.80 1.63 3.63
N ALA A 136 -19.03 1.14 2.41
CA ALA A 136 -19.13 -0.29 2.08
C ALA A 136 -17.82 -1.04 2.28
N GLU A 137 -16.69 -0.35 2.32
CA GLU A 137 -15.38 -0.93 2.63
C GLU A 137 -15.36 -1.62 4.01
N LYS A 138 -16.18 -1.15 4.96
CA LYS A 138 -16.34 -1.75 6.30
C LYS A 138 -16.85 -3.18 6.27
N LEU A 139 -17.41 -3.63 5.16
CA LEU A 139 -17.80 -5.03 4.95
C LEU A 139 -16.60 -5.94 4.70
N THR A 140 -15.44 -5.38 4.41
CA THR A 140 -14.22 -6.13 4.09
C THR A 140 -13.07 -5.81 5.05
N TRP A 141 -12.81 -4.53 5.35
CA TRP A 141 -11.63 -4.14 6.09
C TRP A 141 -11.93 -3.74 7.54
N SER A 142 -11.07 -4.19 8.42
CA SER A 142 -10.99 -3.71 9.80
C SER A 142 -10.39 -2.31 9.84
N SER A 143 -10.75 -1.54 10.85
CA SER A 143 -10.17 -0.22 11.10
C SER A 143 -8.73 -0.35 11.60
N GLY A 144 -7.88 0.53 11.12
CA GLY A 144 -6.56 0.77 11.70
C GLY A 144 -6.64 1.58 12.98
N ASP A 145 -5.49 1.95 13.51
CA ASP A 145 -5.35 2.83 14.67
C ASP A 145 -4.31 3.93 14.43
N GLY A 146 -4.23 4.88 15.33
CA GLY A 146 -3.31 6.01 15.22
C GLY A 146 -1.83 5.65 15.37
N SER A 147 -1.47 4.43 15.75
CA SER A 147 -0.08 4.00 15.95
C SER A 147 0.75 4.05 14.67
N SER A 148 0.08 3.96 13.52
CA SER A 148 0.68 3.98 12.19
C SER A 148 0.71 5.37 11.53
N LEU A 149 0.17 6.41 12.17
CA LEU A 149 0.28 7.80 11.71
C LEU A 149 1.69 8.34 11.95
N LYS A 150 2.64 7.90 11.14
CA LYS A 150 4.07 8.20 11.26
C LYS A 150 4.66 8.62 9.93
N VAL A 151 5.66 9.49 10.01
CA VAL A 151 6.52 9.84 8.89
C VAL A 151 7.81 9.02 8.98
N TYR A 152 8.20 8.44 7.88
CA TYR A 152 9.35 7.54 7.79
C TYR A 152 10.50 8.21 7.03
N ASN A 153 11.65 8.34 7.69
CA ASN A 153 12.84 8.92 7.09
C ASN A 153 13.46 7.95 6.07
N THR A 154 13.66 8.44 4.87
CA THR A 154 14.32 7.72 3.78
C THR A 154 15.44 8.55 3.16
N GLU A 155 16.25 7.95 2.29
CA GLU A 155 17.33 8.67 1.59
C GLU A 155 16.82 9.78 0.65
N ILE A 156 15.55 9.67 0.19
CA ILE A 156 14.92 10.67 -0.67
C ILE A 156 14.12 11.72 0.10
N GLY A 157 13.96 11.52 1.40
CA GLY A 157 13.25 12.43 2.32
C GLY A 157 12.22 11.71 3.20
N PRO A 158 11.59 12.44 4.13
CA PRO A 158 10.54 11.92 5.00
C PRO A 158 9.26 11.63 4.19
N ILE A 159 8.81 10.36 4.21
CA ILE A 159 7.61 9.89 3.51
C ILE A 159 6.50 9.62 4.50
N GLY A 160 5.31 10.16 4.25
CA GLY A 160 4.05 9.80 4.88
C GLY A 160 3.05 9.26 3.85
N THR A 161 2.06 8.54 4.31
CA THR A 161 1.00 8.01 3.44
C THR A 161 -0.32 7.89 4.17
N LEU A 162 -1.39 8.19 3.46
CA LEU A 162 -2.78 7.96 3.85
C LEU A 162 -3.51 7.31 2.66
N ALA A 163 -4.55 6.52 2.95
CA ALA A 163 -5.26 5.79 1.90
C ALA A 163 -6.58 6.49 1.51
N CYS A 164 -6.73 6.88 0.22
CA CYS A 164 -7.97 7.32 -0.41
C CYS A 164 -8.65 8.47 0.38
N GLY A 165 -9.94 8.30 0.75
CA GLY A 165 -10.74 9.29 1.48
C GLY A 165 -10.18 9.71 2.84
N GLU A 166 -9.28 8.91 3.42
CA GLU A 166 -8.56 9.27 4.64
C GLU A 166 -7.76 10.57 4.48
N ASN A 167 -7.36 10.92 3.27
CA ASN A 167 -6.68 12.17 2.93
C ASN A 167 -7.52 13.42 3.21
N THR A 168 -8.83 13.29 3.38
CA THR A 168 -9.72 14.38 3.79
C THR A 168 -9.78 14.56 5.31
N ASN A 169 -9.20 13.63 6.09
CA ASN A 169 -9.10 13.75 7.55
C ASN A 169 -8.02 14.76 7.93
N THR A 170 -8.44 15.96 8.30
CA THR A 170 -7.53 17.08 8.63
C THR A 170 -6.61 16.77 9.80
N LEU A 171 -7.07 16.00 10.79
CA LEU A 171 -6.23 15.63 11.94
C LEU A 171 -5.15 14.62 11.57
N ALA A 172 -5.48 13.63 10.74
CA ALA A 172 -4.50 12.68 10.21
C ALA A 172 -3.45 13.40 9.34
N ARG A 173 -3.89 14.29 8.44
CA ARG A 173 -2.99 15.13 7.64
C ARG A 173 -2.09 16.00 8.51
N PHE A 174 -2.67 16.70 9.48
CA PHE A 174 -1.91 17.54 10.41
C PHE A 174 -0.87 16.73 11.18
N THR A 175 -1.23 15.52 11.63
CA THR A 175 -0.32 14.64 12.37
C THR A 175 0.92 14.30 11.55
N LEU A 176 0.78 14.01 10.25
CA LEU A 176 1.93 13.74 9.37
C LEU A 176 2.74 15.01 9.11
N LEU A 177 2.08 16.13 8.78
CA LEU A 177 2.75 17.41 8.56
C LEU A 177 3.56 17.87 9.78
N SER A 178 3.00 17.72 11.00
CA SER A 178 3.69 18.09 12.24
C SER A 178 4.94 17.27 12.54
N GLN A 179 5.07 16.09 11.92
CA GLN A 179 6.25 15.23 11.99
C GLN A 179 7.29 15.56 10.92
N GLY A 180 7.05 16.58 10.08
CA GLY A 180 7.99 16.99 9.03
C GLY A 180 7.88 16.18 7.73
N GLU A 181 6.69 15.70 7.38
CA GLU A 181 6.43 15.06 6.10
C GLU A 181 6.82 15.98 4.94
N LEU A 182 7.59 15.46 4.00
CA LEU A 182 7.97 16.15 2.75
C LEU A 182 7.40 15.47 1.51
N ILE A 183 7.23 14.16 1.55
CA ILE A 183 6.68 13.38 0.45
C ILE A 183 5.40 12.73 0.99
N HIS A 184 4.28 13.06 0.35
CA HIS A 184 2.98 12.46 0.71
C HIS A 184 2.48 11.58 -0.41
N ILE A 185 2.10 10.35 -0.05
CA ILE A 185 1.46 9.40 -0.97
C ILE A 185 0.00 9.23 -0.54
N ALA A 186 -0.94 9.63 -1.43
CA ALA A 186 -2.38 9.63 -1.22
C ALA A 186 -3.05 8.45 -1.93
#